data_a24e8ad77ff08fab9585aec021aa5ca3
#
_entry.id   a24e8ad77ff08fab9585aec021aa5ca3
#
_cell.length_a   1.000
_cell.length_b   1.000
_cell.length_c   1.000
_cell.angle_alpha   90.00
_cell.angle_beta   90.00
_cell.angle_gamma   90.00
#
_symmetry.space_group_name_H-M   'P 1'
#
loop_
_entity.id
_entity.type
_entity.pdbx_description
1 polymer ?
#
loop_
_entity_poly.entity_id
_entity_poly.type
_entity_poly.pdbx_seq_one_letter_code
_entity_poly.pdbx_strand_id
1 'polypeptide(L)'
;MLERHIADYHFIADPTTGMTMRWGTTIKDNPTWAPVPELADISISNHCSKGCSFCYKDSCINNEFLSVEDYCRILDSMNHPQYGNVFQVALGGGEPLEHPDFLEIIAETCRRSIVPNFTTNGMQLTPKICGSLSGKIGAVALSVSSMADLEKKKLAFLIDAGIKTNIHYVLSKNNLEEACKILRGCYNEMLNGINAIIFLTYKPAGRANAKDVIQDSKSFRAFLSLVDETSIARPRFGFDACFVPMLLKFSHINPLFIDTCEGAFFSVYIDHKMNVSPCSFSAGKDSYSLKDFAFYDIWNHKFNSYRIKWKSNCSVDCMHKSLCHGNSPYYPQITICHE
;
A
#
# COMPACT_ATOMS: atom_id res chain seq x y z
N MET A 1 -12.10 0.77 19.47
CA MET A 1 -12.71 1.13 18.16
C MET A 1 -12.46 2.59 17.94
N LEU A 2 -12.02 2.98 16.74
CA LEU A 2 -11.90 4.39 16.33
C LEU A 2 -13.15 4.75 15.52
N GLU A 3 -13.76 5.88 15.86
CA GLU A 3 -14.95 6.37 15.17
C GLU A 3 -14.78 7.85 14.83
N ARG A 4 -15.15 8.24 13.60
CA ARG A 4 -15.16 9.63 13.12
C ARG A 4 -16.45 9.92 12.39
N HIS A 5 -17.11 11.01 12.76
CA HIS A 5 -18.32 11.49 12.10
C HIS A 5 -18.16 12.99 11.83
N ILE A 6 -17.90 13.34 10.57
CA ILE A 6 -17.51 14.70 10.15
C ILE A 6 -18.26 15.04 8.87
N ALA A 7 -19.32 15.84 8.96
CA ALA A 7 -20.16 16.21 7.82
C ALA A 7 -20.63 14.98 7.01
N ASP A 8 -20.16 14.84 5.77
CA ASP A 8 -20.42 13.72 4.86
C ASP A 8 -19.34 12.63 4.89
N TYR A 9 -18.47 12.63 5.91
CA TYR A 9 -17.46 11.60 6.11
C TYR A 9 -17.69 10.87 7.42
N HIS A 10 -17.92 9.58 7.33
CA HIS A 10 -18.04 8.67 8.46
C HIS A 10 -17.03 7.52 8.31
N PHE A 11 -16.34 7.21 9.40
CA PHE A 11 -15.33 6.17 9.41
C PHE A 11 -15.33 5.43 10.75
N ILE A 12 -15.34 4.11 10.68
CA ILE A 12 -15.17 3.23 11.83
C ILE A 12 -14.00 2.29 11.56
N ALA A 13 -13.15 2.09 12.56
CA ALA A 13 -12.03 1.17 12.47
C ALA A 13 -11.83 0.39 13.77
N ASP A 14 -11.61 -0.91 13.64
CA ASP A 14 -11.27 -1.80 14.74
C ASP A 14 -9.80 -2.22 14.67
N PRO A 15 -8.94 -1.73 15.58
CA PRO A 15 -7.52 -2.06 15.57
C PRO A 15 -7.26 -3.55 15.84
N THR A 16 -8.18 -4.28 16.45
CA THR A 16 -8.00 -5.70 16.77
C THR A 16 -8.16 -6.59 15.55
N THR A 17 -9.20 -6.34 14.75
CA THR A 17 -9.50 -7.12 13.55
C THR A 17 -8.88 -6.51 12.29
N GLY A 18 -8.58 -5.21 12.31
CA GLY A 18 -8.18 -4.42 11.14
C GLY A 18 -9.36 -4.11 10.21
N MET A 19 -10.60 -4.32 10.66
CA MET A 19 -11.79 -3.95 9.89
C MET A 19 -11.90 -2.43 9.83
N THR A 20 -12.16 -1.92 8.65
CA THR A 20 -12.51 -0.51 8.41
C THR A 20 -13.80 -0.43 7.63
N MET A 21 -14.59 0.59 7.91
CA MET A 21 -15.79 0.92 7.15
C MET A 21 -15.86 2.44 7.00
N ARG A 22 -16.14 2.88 5.78
CA ARG A 22 -16.26 4.29 5.41
C ARG A 22 -17.53 4.50 4.61
N TRP A 23 -18.26 5.58 4.89
CA TRP A 23 -19.45 5.97 4.12
C TRP A 23 -19.66 7.49 4.15
N GLY A 24 -20.44 7.99 3.20
CA GLY A 24 -20.81 9.37 3.05
C GLY A 24 -22.08 9.75 3.82
N THR A 25 -22.90 10.66 3.28
CA THR A 25 -24.16 11.08 3.91
C THR A 25 -25.10 9.92 4.17
N THR A 26 -25.09 8.90 3.29
CA THR A 26 -25.79 7.64 3.50
C THR A 26 -24.79 6.48 3.42
N ILE A 27 -25.17 5.31 3.94
CA ILE A 27 -24.35 4.09 3.90
C ILE A 27 -23.99 3.63 2.47
N LYS A 28 -24.68 4.14 1.47
CA LYS A 28 -24.46 3.82 0.05
C LYS A 28 -23.52 4.79 -0.65
N ASP A 29 -23.23 5.92 -0.01
CA ASP A 29 -22.40 6.97 -0.60
C ASP A 29 -20.95 6.81 -0.15
N ASN A 30 -20.01 7.00 -1.06
CA ASN A 30 -18.60 7.15 -0.71
C ASN A 30 -18.28 8.64 -0.48
N PRO A 31 -17.60 9.00 0.61
CA PRO A 31 -17.16 10.36 0.81
C PRO A 31 -16.09 10.75 -0.22
N THR A 32 -15.95 12.03 -0.48
CA THR A 32 -15.03 12.52 -1.50
C THR A 32 -13.57 12.40 -1.05
N TRP A 33 -13.30 12.64 0.23
CA TRP A 33 -11.99 12.55 0.88
C TRP A 33 -12.15 12.59 2.40
N ALA A 34 -11.13 12.15 3.14
CA ALA A 34 -11.13 12.17 4.59
C ALA A 34 -10.53 13.47 5.13
N PRO A 35 -11.17 14.14 6.11
CA PRO A 35 -10.59 15.30 6.79
C PRO A 35 -9.28 14.98 7.55
N VAL A 36 -9.11 13.71 7.94
CA VAL A 36 -7.89 13.16 8.55
C VAL A 36 -7.56 11.89 7.79
N PRO A 37 -6.32 11.67 7.33
CA PRO A 37 -5.98 10.43 6.64
C PRO A 37 -6.30 9.20 7.48
N GLU A 38 -6.71 8.13 6.84
CA GLU A 38 -6.95 6.82 7.45
C GLU A 38 -5.66 6.01 7.55
N LEU A 39 -4.80 6.16 6.54
CA LEU A 39 -3.52 5.48 6.40
C LEU A 39 -2.41 6.48 6.07
N ALA A 40 -1.26 6.35 6.75
CA ALA A 40 -0.01 6.98 6.32
C ALA A 40 1.00 5.90 5.92
N ASP A 41 1.45 5.93 4.66
CA ASP A 41 2.59 5.16 4.19
C ASP A 41 3.86 5.95 4.50
N ILE A 42 4.71 5.45 5.40
CA ILE A 42 5.88 6.18 5.89
C ILE A 42 7.15 5.41 5.53
N SER A 43 8.00 6.05 4.74
CA SER A 43 9.34 5.56 4.46
C SER A 43 10.27 5.93 5.62
N ILE A 44 10.60 4.97 6.48
CA ILE A 44 11.49 5.20 7.64
C ILE A 44 12.97 5.15 7.26
N SER A 45 13.28 4.78 6.02
CA SER A 45 14.65 4.62 5.55
C SER A 45 14.70 4.62 4.01
N ASN A 46 15.87 4.96 3.44
CA ASN A 46 16.22 4.60 2.08
C ASN A 46 17.36 3.57 2.03
N HIS A 47 17.76 3.01 3.17
CA HIS A 47 18.75 1.95 3.29
C HIS A 47 18.15 0.57 3.00
N CYS A 48 18.78 -0.22 2.12
CA CYS A 48 18.39 -1.61 1.84
C CYS A 48 19.58 -2.39 1.27
N SER A 49 19.91 -3.51 1.89
CA SER A 49 21.01 -4.39 1.47
C SER A 49 20.65 -5.33 0.31
N LYS A 50 19.36 -5.56 0.01
CA LYS A 50 18.91 -6.56 -0.98
C LYS A 50 19.25 -6.18 -2.43
N GLY A 51 19.25 -4.91 -2.80
CA GLY A 51 19.66 -4.43 -4.12
C GLY A 51 18.80 -4.91 -5.29
N CYS A 52 17.48 -5.02 -5.15
CA CYS A 52 16.57 -5.48 -6.20
C CYS A 52 16.70 -4.65 -7.49
N SER A 53 16.77 -5.31 -8.66
CA SER A 53 16.87 -4.65 -9.96
C SER A 53 15.63 -3.84 -10.36
N PHE A 54 14.49 -4.11 -9.74
CA PHE A 54 13.20 -3.45 -9.97
C PHE A 54 12.80 -2.50 -8.82
N CYS A 55 13.73 -2.12 -7.94
CA CYS A 55 13.41 -1.28 -6.80
C CYS A 55 12.94 0.11 -7.24
N TYR A 56 11.67 0.43 -6.98
CA TYR A 56 11.08 1.71 -7.36
C TYR A 56 11.59 2.89 -6.52
N LYS A 57 12.13 2.61 -5.32
CA LYS A 57 12.73 3.61 -4.43
C LYS A 57 14.20 3.88 -4.72
N ASP A 58 14.82 3.05 -5.58
CA ASP A 58 16.26 3.06 -5.81
C ASP A 58 17.09 2.93 -4.51
N SER A 59 16.55 2.19 -3.54
CA SER A 59 17.17 1.99 -2.24
C SER A 59 18.47 1.21 -2.35
N CYS A 60 19.49 1.62 -1.60
CA CYS A 60 20.83 1.01 -1.58
C CYS A 60 21.42 1.06 -0.16
N ILE A 61 22.63 0.58 0.01
CA ILE A 61 23.37 0.67 1.27
C ILE A 61 23.92 2.11 1.40
N ASN A 62 23.14 3.01 2.00
CA ASN A 62 23.49 4.44 2.09
C ASN A 62 23.34 5.03 3.50
N ASN A 63 22.89 4.23 4.49
CA ASN A 63 22.71 4.65 5.89
C ASN A 63 21.77 5.88 6.08
N GLU A 64 20.86 6.13 5.15
CA GLU A 64 19.84 7.18 5.32
C GLU A 64 18.63 6.60 6.08
N PHE A 65 18.55 6.93 7.37
CA PHE A 65 17.49 6.54 8.28
C PHE A 65 16.74 7.78 8.79
N LEU A 66 15.44 7.66 8.96
CA LEU A 66 14.63 8.64 9.65
C LEU A 66 14.89 8.48 11.18
N SER A 67 15.25 9.54 11.89
CA SER A 67 15.42 9.44 13.34
C SER A 67 14.09 9.14 14.04
N VAL A 68 14.14 8.49 15.21
CA VAL A 68 12.94 8.26 16.03
C VAL A 68 12.27 9.57 16.40
N GLU A 69 13.04 10.62 16.67
CA GLU A 69 12.52 11.95 16.99
C GLU A 69 11.72 12.55 15.82
N ASP A 70 12.28 12.50 14.60
CA ASP A 70 11.58 13.00 13.41
C ASP A 70 10.36 12.13 13.05
N TYR A 71 10.46 10.81 13.27
CA TYR A 71 9.30 9.91 13.14
C TYR A 71 8.18 10.30 14.11
N CYS A 72 8.50 10.56 15.37
CA CYS A 72 7.53 11.05 16.35
C CYS A 72 6.92 12.39 15.92
N ARG A 73 7.71 13.33 15.41
CA ARG A 73 7.23 14.61 14.89
C ARG A 73 6.24 14.40 13.72
N ILE A 74 6.52 13.45 12.81
CA ILE A 74 5.58 13.09 11.74
C ILE A 74 4.25 12.62 12.33
N LEU A 75 4.26 11.65 13.26
CA LEU A 75 3.03 11.13 13.87
C LEU A 75 2.25 12.22 14.60
N ASP A 76 2.94 13.05 15.38
CA ASP A 76 2.33 14.14 16.14
C ASP A 76 1.74 15.22 15.22
N SER A 77 2.35 15.49 14.07
CA SER A 77 1.83 16.44 13.08
C SER A 77 0.52 16.00 12.45
N MET A 78 0.26 14.68 12.38
CA MET A 78 -0.97 14.10 11.87
C MET A 78 -2.08 14.01 12.93
N ASN A 79 -1.79 14.28 14.20
CA ASN A 79 -2.78 14.25 15.26
C ASN A 79 -3.69 15.47 15.17
N HIS A 80 -4.92 15.27 14.69
CA HIS A 80 -5.89 16.34 14.58
C HIS A 80 -6.54 16.60 15.96
N PRO A 81 -6.62 17.87 16.43
CA PRO A 81 -7.12 18.18 17.77
C PRO A 81 -8.52 17.65 18.07
N GLN A 82 -9.39 17.57 17.05
CA GLN A 82 -10.78 17.12 17.20
C GLN A 82 -10.98 15.66 16.79
N TYR A 83 -10.21 15.14 15.82
CA TYR A 83 -10.49 13.85 15.17
C TYR A 83 -9.42 12.78 15.43
N GLY A 84 -8.41 13.14 16.23
CA GLY A 84 -7.34 12.23 16.61
C GLY A 84 -6.35 11.90 15.48
N ASN A 85 -5.59 10.84 15.68
CA ASN A 85 -4.52 10.42 14.79
C ASN A 85 -5.02 9.62 13.59
N VAL A 86 -4.13 9.43 12.60
CA VAL A 86 -4.29 8.42 11.55
C VAL A 86 -4.56 7.05 12.20
N PHE A 87 -5.42 6.23 11.55
CA PHE A 87 -5.76 4.92 12.12
C PHE A 87 -4.59 3.96 12.08
N GLN A 88 -3.87 3.91 10.97
CA GLN A 88 -2.75 2.99 10.77
C GLN A 88 -1.62 3.61 9.97
N VAL A 89 -0.44 3.06 10.15
CA VAL A 89 0.72 3.36 9.31
C VAL A 89 1.19 2.10 8.58
N ALA A 90 1.70 2.28 7.37
CA ALA A 90 2.42 1.27 6.62
C ALA A 90 3.89 1.70 6.55
N LEU A 91 4.77 1.02 7.27
CA LEU A 91 6.19 1.33 7.30
C LEU A 91 6.91 0.65 6.15
N GLY A 92 7.67 1.44 5.41
CA GLY A 92 8.40 0.99 4.24
C GLY A 92 9.63 1.84 3.98
N GLY A 93 9.97 1.99 2.70
CA GLY A 93 11.10 2.77 2.23
C GLY A 93 12.17 1.89 1.61
N GLY A 94 13.34 1.76 2.27
CA GLY A 94 14.31 0.70 2.03
C GLY A 94 13.84 -0.62 2.66
N GLU A 95 14.66 -1.22 3.51
CA GLU A 95 14.24 -2.36 4.32
C GLU A 95 13.97 -1.91 5.76
N PRO A 96 12.72 -1.93 6.25
CA PRO A 96 12.41 -1.45 7.60
C PRO A 96 13.14 -2.21 8.71
N LEU A 97 13.34 -3.52 8.56
CA LEU A 97 14.04 -4.34 9.55
C LEU A 97 15.55 -4.10 9.62
N GLU A 98 16.12 -3.34 8.67
CA GLU A 98 17.51 -2.86 8.72
C GLU A 98 17.63 -1.51 9.44
N HIS A 99 16.51 -0.88 9.84
CA HIS A 99 16.53 0.33 10.64
C HIS A 99 16.99 -0.01 12.06
N PRO A 100 18.04 0.65 12.60
CA PRO A 100 18.60 0.31 13.92
C PRO A 100 17.56 0.42 15.04
N ASP A 101 16.66 1.39 14.96
CA ASP A 101 15.67 1.69 15.99
C ASP A 101 14.27 1.19 15.60
N PHE A 102 14.15 0.19 14.71
CA PHE A 102 12.86 -0.28 14.19
C PHE A 102 11.85 -0.64 15.29
N LEU A 103 12.30 -1.36 16.34
CA LEU A 103 11.40 -1.77 17.43
C LEU A 103 10.94 -0.57 18.27
N GLU A 104 11.74 0.49 18.38
CA GLU A 104 11.36 1.73 19.04
C GLU A 104 10.32 2.50 18.19
N ILE A 105 10.49 2.56 16.88
CA ILE A 105 9.49 3.10 15.93
C ILE A 105 8.13 2.40 16.11
N ILE A 106 8.13 1.07 16.20
CA ILE A 106 6.90 0.30 16.47
C ILE A 106 6.30 0.69 17.83
N ALA A 107 7.11 0.80 18.87
CA ALA A 107 6.64 1.18 20.20
C ALA A 107 6.05 2.60 20.24
N GLU A 108 6.68 3.56 19.57
CA GLU A 108 6.19 4.94 19.45
C GLU A 108 4.86 5.03 18.70
N THR A 109 4.69 4.21 17.66
CA THR A 109 3.44 4.09 16.92
C THR A 109 2.32 3.58 17.82
N CYS A 110 2.56 2.47 18.54
CA CYS A 110 1.58 1.87 19.46
C CYS A 110 1.22 2.82 20.61
N ARG A 111 2.19 3.58 21.16
CA ARG A 111 1.93 4.57 22.23
C ARG A 111 0.93 5.65 21.82
N ARG A 112 0.83 5.96 20.52
CA ARG A 112 -0.13 6.90 19.94
C ARG A 112 -1.44 6.25 19.52
N SER A 113 -1.66 4.98 19.87
CA SER A 113 -2.85 4.19 19.48
C SER A 113 -3.02 4.08 17.95
N ILE A 114 -1.92 4.12 17.21
CA ILE A 114 -1.88 3.91 15.77
C ILE A 114 -1.48 2.46 15.51
N VAL A 115 -2.11 1.80 14.54
CA VAL A 115 -1.79 0.42 14.16
C VAL A 115 -0.58 0.40 13.22
N PRO A 116 0.59 -0.13 13.63
CA PRO A 116 1.72 -0.27 12.72
C PRO A 116 1.57 -1.50 11.83
N ASN A 117 1.82 -1.33 10.54
CA ASN A 117 2.02 -2.39 9.55
C ASN A 117 3.34 -2.15 8.86
N PHE A 118 3.96 -3.17 8.27
CA PHE A 118 5.17 -2.95 7.47
C PHE A 118 5.33 -3.97 6.35
N THR A 119 6.10 -3.57 5.34
CA THR A 119 6.52 -4.45 4.25
C THR A 119 8.02 -4.72 4.36
N THR A 120 8.42 -5.98 4.25
CA THR A 120 9.82 -6.41 4.37
C THR A 120 10.20 -7.36 3.24
N ASN A 121 11.48 -7.36 2.90
CA ASN A 121 12.08 -8.38 2.04
C ASN A 121 12.32 -9.74 2.74
N GLY A 122 12.11 -9.81 4.07
CA GLY A 122 12.20 -10.99 4.91
C GLY A 122 13.61 -11.41 5.32
N MET A 123 14.68 -10.81 4.79
CA MET A 123 16.05 -11.26 5.06
C MET A 123 16.41 -11.22 6.54
N GLN A 124 15.97 -10.19 7.27
CA GLN A 124 16.26 -9.98 8.69
C GLN A 124 15.26 -10.65 9.63
N LEU A 125 14.23 -11.34 9.13
CA LEU A 125 13.26 -12.03 9.97
C LEU A 125 13.92 -13.17 10.75
N THR A 126 13.70 -13.16 12.06
CA THR A 126 14.11 -14.19 13.02
C THR A 126 12.96 -14.47 13.99
N PRO A 127 12.92 -15.63 14.66
CA PRO A 127 11.93 -15.90 15.70
C PRO A 127 11.92 -14.85 16.80
N LYS A 128 13.10 -14.30 17.16
CA LYS A 128 13.25 -13.25 18.18
C LYS A 128 12.55 -11.95 17.76
N ILE A 129 12.78 -11.49 16.52
CA ILE A 129 12.13 -10.30 15.97
C ILE A 129 10.63 -10.51 15.89
N CYS A 130 10.16 -11.63 15.32
CA CYS A 130 8.74 -11.93 15.22
C CYS A 130 8.07 -11.98 16.61
N GLY A 131 8.72 -12.60 17.61
CA GLY A 131 8.23 -12.61 18.99
C GLY A 131 8.13 -11.20 19.60
N SER A 132 9.07 -10.29 19.30
CA SER A 132 9.04 -8.90 19.78
C SER A 132 7.92 -8.07 19.14
N LEU A 133 7.44 -8.45 17.95
CA LEU A 133 6.39 -7.78 17.18
C LEU A 133 4.99 -8.35 17.45
N SER A 134 4.92 -9.58 17.97
CA SER A 134 3.65 -10.26 18.26
C SER A 134 2.73 -9.40 19.15
N GLY A 135 1.46 -9.26 18.75
CA GLY A 135 0.46 -8.46 19.46
C GLY A 135 0.63 -6.94 19.36
N LYS A 136 1.67 -6.44 18.66
CA LYS A 136 1.94 -5.00 18.52
C LYS A 136 1.64 -4.47 17.12
N ILE A 137 1.61 -5.33 16.13
CA ILE A 137 1.46 -4.93 14.73
C ILE A 137 0.16 -5.48 14.14
N GLY A 138 -0.42 -4.75 13.19
CA GLY A 138 -1.62 -5.17 12.48
C GLY A 138 -1.33 -6.28 11.48
N ALA A 139 -0.34 -6.08 10.60
CA ALA A 139 0.07 -7.06 9.60
C ALA A 139 1.50 -6.84 9.12
N VAL A 140 2.11 -7.91 8.62
CA VAL A 140 3.39 -7.87 7.87
C VAL A 140 3.14 -8.34 6.44
N ALA A 141 3.74 -7.66 5.48
CA ALA A 141 3.80 -8.12 4.10
C ALA A 141 5.22 -8.54 3.71
N LEU A 142 5.38 -9.76 3.19
CA LEU A 142 6.61 -10.20 2.55
C LEU A 142 6.59 -9.79 1.08
N SER A 143 7.58 -8.98 0.65
CA SER A 143 7.67 -8.51 -0.73
C SER A 143 8.52 -9.43 -1.58
N VAL A 144 7.90 -10.01 -2.61
CA VAL A 144 8.54 -10.90 -3.57
C VAL A 144 8.17 -10.55 -5.02
N SER A 145 9.03 -10.92 -5.96
CA SER A 145 8.77 -10.86 -7.41
C SER A 145 8.68 -12.23 -8.05
N SER A 146 9.02 -13.27 -7.30
CA SER A 146 8.85 -14.68 -7.65
C SER A 146 8.56 -15.49 -6.40
N MET A 147 7.82 -16.57 -6.52
CA MET A 147 7.59 -17.51 -5.43
C MET A 147 8.87 -18.24 -4.99
N ALA A 148 9.88 -18.27 -5.86
CA ALA A 148 11.21 -18.78 -5.51
C ALA A 148 11.96 -17.89 -4.49
N ASP A 149 11.61 -16.61 -4.40
CA ASP A 149 12.19 -15.67 -3.43
C ASP A 149 11.60 -15.86 -2.02
N LEU A 150 10.49 -16.61 -1.89
CA LEU A 150 9.78 -16.79 -0.64
C LEU A 150 10.37 -17.95 0.16
N GLU A 151 11.05 -17.63 1.26
CA GLU A 151 11.57 -18.63 2.18
C GLU A 151 10.48 -19.16 3.12
N LYS A 152 10.05 -20.42 2.97
CA LYS A 152 9.04 -21.07 3.82
C LYS A 152 9.35 -20.90 5.33
N LYS A 153 10.63 -20.96 5.71
CA LYS A 153 11.06 -20.77 7.11
C LYS A 153 10.77 -19.37 7.65
N LYS A 154 10.96 -18.34 6.84
CA LYS A 154 10.66 -16.94 7.22
C LYS A 154 9.16 -16.72 7.38
N LEU A 155 8.38 -17.31 6.49
CA LEU A 155 6.93 -17.30 6.58
C LEU A 155 6.45 -17.98 7.88
N ALA A 156 7.01 -19.15 8.21
CA ALA A 156 6.69 -19.85 9.45
C ALA A 156 6.96 -19.00 10.70
N PHE A 157 8.06 -18.24 10.77
CA PHE A 157 8.35 -17.37 11.92
C PHE A 157 7.24 -16.36 12.19
N LEU A 158 6.65 -15.79 11.15
CA LEU A 158 5.55 -14.82 11.27
C LEU A 158 4.25 -15.52 11.70
N ILE A 159 3.92 -16.64 11.08
CA ILE A 159 2.71 -17.41 11.36
C ILE A 159 2.74 -17.97 12.81
N ASP A 160 3.87 -18.55 13.23
CA ASP A 160 4.06 -19.11 14.58
C ASP A 160 4.00 -18.03 15.66
N ALA A 161 4.39 -16.78 15.34
CA ALA A 161 4.25 -15.64 16.21
C ALA A 161 2.82 -15.05 16.24
N GLY A 162 1.86 -15.63 15.51
CA GLY A 162 0.48 -15.16 15.42
C GLY A 162 0.33 -13.84 14.64
N ILE A 163 1.29 -13.50 13.79
CA ILE A 163 1.30 -12.26 13.02
C ILE A 163 0.51 -12.45 11.72
N LYS A 164 -0.49 -11.59 11.49
CA LYS A 164 -1.21 -11.55 10.22
C LYS A 164 -0.24 -11.27 9.09
N THR A 165 -0.09 -12.22 8.17
CA THR A 165 0.95 -12.20 7.13
C THR A 165 0.33 -12.13 5.76
N ASN A 166 0.78 -11.18 4.95
CA ASN A 166 0.43 -11.03 3.54
C ASN A 166 1.67 -11.27 2.67
N ILE A 167 1.44 -11.61 1.41
CA ILE A 167 2.47 -11.58 0.37
C ILE A 167 2.20 -10.38 -0.54
N HIS A 168 3.17 -9.51 -0.71
CA HIS A 168 3.17 -8.49 -1.74
C HIS A 168 3.93 -9.03 -2.96
N TYR A 169 3.19 -9.45 -3.98
CA TYR A 169 3.75 -10.01 -5.20
C TYR A 169 3.83 -8.92 -6.28
N VAL A 170 5.05 -8.51 -6.65
CA VAL A 170 5.26 -7.49 -7.69
C VAL A 170 4.98 -8.11 -9.06
N LEU A 171 3.85 -7.75 -9.65
CA LEU A 171 3.34 -8.30 -10.91
C LEU A 171 3.86 -7.51 -12.11
N SER A 172 4.62 -8.17 -12.96
CA SER A 172 5.19 -7.64 -14.21
C SER A 172 4.83 -8.52 -15.39
N LYS A 173 5.13 -8.09 -16.62
CA LYS A 173 4.92 -8.95 -17.79
C LYS A 173 5.70 -10.26 -17.75
N ASN A 174 6.81 -10.31 -17.00
CA ASN A 174 7.74 -11.44 -16.99
C ASN A 174 7.29 -12.57 -16.05
N ASN A 175 6.37 -12.30 -15.11
CA ASN A 175 5.92 -13.28 -14.11
C ASN A 175 4.41 -13.57 -14.13
N LEU A 176 3.69 -13.17 -15.20
CA LEU A 176 2.26 -13.46 -15.37
C LEU A 176 1.94 -14.95 -15.33
N GLU A 177 2.80 -15.83 -15.89
CA GLU A 177 2.61 -17.26 -15.85
C GLU A 177 2.70 -17.81 -14.42
N GLU A 178 3.65 -17.32 -13.63
CA GLU A 178 3.76 -17.70 -12.21
C GLU A 178 2.55 -17.17 -11.43
N ALA A 179 2.09 -15.95 -11.70
CA ALA A 179 0.88 -15.40 -11.11
C ALA A 179 -0.36 -16.25 -11.43
N CYS A 180 -0.49 -16.78 -12.65
CA CYS A 180 -1.51 -17.76 -13.00
C CYS A 180 -1.42 -19.05 -12.18
N LYS A 181 -0.21 -19.55 -11.91
CA LYS A 181 0.00 -20.73 -11.05
C LYS A 181 -0.41 -20.44 -9.60
N ILE A 182 -0.15 -19.21 -9.11
CA ILE A 182 -0.60 -18.79 -7.78
C ILE A 182 -2.13 -18.84 -7.71
N LEU A 183 -2.84 -18.23 -8.68
CA LEU A 183 -4.31 -18.22 -8.72
C LEU A 183 -4.91 -19.64 -8.84
N ARG A 184 -4.24 -20.55 -9.53
CA ARG A 184 -4.63 -21.98 -9.62
C ARG A 184 -4.33 -22.80 -8.38
N GLY A 185 -3.73 -22.20 -7.35
CA GLY A 185 -3.43 -22.87 -6.09
C GLY A 185 -2.18 -23.78 -6.10
N CYS A 186 -1.31 -23.66 -7.11
CA CYS A 186 -0.09 -24.48 -7.19
C CYS A 186 0.87 -24.29 -6.02
N TYR A 187 0.70 -23.23 -5.25
CA TYR A 187 1.53 -22.89 -4.08
C TYR A 187 0.77 -22.96 -2.74
N ASN A 188 -0.47 -23.49 -2.72
CA ASN A 188 -1.33 -23.48 -1.53
C ASN A 188 -0.68 -24.12 -0.30
N GLU A 189 0.07 -25.20 -0.46
CA GLU A 189 0.78 -25.84 0.65
C GLU A 189 1.84 -24.90 1.27
N MET A 190 2.61 -24.21 0.43
CA MET A 190 3.63 -23.25 0.89
C MET A 190 3.00 -22.01 1.53
N LEU A 191 1.82 -21.60 1.05
CA LEU A 191 1.10 -20.40 1.46
C LEU A 191 0.06 -20.65 2.56
N ASN A 192 0.09 -21.85 3.16
CA ASN A 192 -0.81 -22.17 4.24
C ASN A 192 -0.56 -21.24 5.45
N GLY A 193 -1.64 -20.69 6.01
CA GLY A 193 -1.59 -19.77 7.15
C GLY A 193 -1.42 -18.29 6.79
N ILE A 194 -1.19 -17.93 5.52
CA ILE A 194 -1.19 -16.51 5.12
C ILE A 194 -2.62 -15.94 5.05
N ASN A 195 -2.71 -14.63 5.26
CA ASN A 195 -3.99 -13.93 5.20
C ASN A 195 -4.38 -13.59 3.75
N ALA A 196 -3.46 -13.03 2.95
CA ALA A 196 -3.73 -12.64 1.58
C ALA A 196 -2.47 -12.55 0.71
N ILE A 197 -2.66 -12.63 -0.60
CA ILE A 197 -1.67 -12.24 -1.60
C ILE A 197 -2.18 -10.98 -2.29
N ILE A 198 -1.36 -9.93 -2.28
CA ILE A 198 -1.65 -8.66 -2.94
C ILE A 198 -0.74 -8.52 -4.16
N PHE A 199 -1.34 -8.52 -5.34
CA PHE A 199 -0.63 -8.26 -6.58
C PHE A 199 -0.38 -6.76 -6.71
N LEU A 200 0.89 -6.36 -6.70
CA LEU A 200 1.31 -4.98 -6.86
C LEU A 200 1.70 -4.73 -8.31
N THR A 201 1.09 -3.75 -8.94
CA THR A 201 1.43 -3.34 -10.31
C THR A 201 2.89 -2.92 -10.39
N TYR A 202 3.68 -3.55 -11.25
CA TYR A 202 5.04 -3.11 -11.56
C TYR A 202 5.04 -1.70 -12.15
N LYS A 203 5.86 -0.83 -11.60
CA LYS A 203 5.98 0.57 -12.03
C LYS A 203 7.40 0.86 -12.45
N PRO A 204 7.62 1.51 -13.61
CA PRO A 204 8.96 1.82 -14.14
C PRO A 204 9.55 3.05 -13.44
N ALA A 205 9.78 2.92 -12.13
CA ALA A 205 10.35 3.94 -11.27
C ALA A 205 11.65 3.45 -10.64
N GLY A 206 12.54 4.36 -10.24
CA GLY A 206 13.84 4.01 -9.66
C GLY A 206 14.67 3.16 -10.62
N ARG A 207 15.09 1.95 -10.18
CA ARG A 207 15.84 1.00 -11.02
C ARG A 207 14.97 0.16 -11.96
N ALA A 208 13.66 0.26 -11.83
CA ALA A 208 12.74 -0.56 -12.61
C ALA A 208 12.73 -0.19 -14.10
N ASN A 209 12.75 -1.21 -14.98
CA ASN A 209 12.82 -1.00 -16.43
C ASN A 209 11.41 -0.89 -17.05
N ALA A 210 11.18 0.13 -17.88
CA ALA A 210 9.90 0.32 -18.57
C ALA A 210 9.49 -0.87 -19.47
N LYS A 211 10.45 -1.68 -19.93
CA LYS A 211 10.19 -2.88 -20.73
C LYS A 211 9.45 -3.99 -19.98
N ASP A 212 9.44 -3.95 -18.64
CA ASP A 212 8.84 -4.98 -17.80
C ASP A 212 7.41 -4.64 -17.35
N VAL A 213 6.91 -3.47 -17.76
CA VAL A 213 5.50 -3.09 -17.56
C VAL A 213 4.57 -4.08 -18.27
N ILE A 214 3.47 -4.41 -17.62
CA ILE A 214 2.43 -5.27 -18.18
C ILE A 214 1.86 -4.62 -19.44
N GLN A 215 1.68 -5.43 -20.48
CA GLN A 215 1.07 -5.04 -21.73
C GLN A 215 -0.13 -5.94 -22.02
N ASP A 216 -1.06 -5.47 -22.86
CA ASP A 216 -2.15 -6.32 -23.33
C ASP A 216 -1.57 -7.49 -24.14
N SER A 217 -1.72 -8.67 -23.59
CA SER A 217 -1.16 -9.90 -24.12
C SER A 217 -2.04 -11.09 -23.79
N LYS A 218 -1.84 -12.21 -24.50
CA LYS A 218 -2.56 -13.47 -24.20
C LYS A 218 -2.35 -13.89 -22.74
N SER A 219 -1.12 -13.77 -22.20
CA SER A 219 -0.80 -14.12 -20.81
C SER A 219 -1.51 -13.20 -19.82
N PHE A 220 -1.59 -11.90 -20.11
CA PHE A 220 -2.33 -10.95 -19.27
C PHE A 220 -3.84 -11.24 -19.27
N ARG A 221 -4.42 -11.51 -20.45
CA ARG A 221 -5.83 -11.87 -20.55
C ARG A 221 -6.15 -13.19 -19.84
N ALA A 222 -5.28 -14.19 -19.95
CA ALA A 222 -5.42 -15.46 -19.22
C ALA A 222 -5.32 -15.25 -17.69
N PHE A 223 -4.46 -14.36 -17.22
CA PHE A 223 -4.38 -14.00 -15.80
C PHE A 223 -5.69 -13.38 -15.31
N LEU A 224 -6.27 -12.43 -16.05
CA LEU A 224 -7.53 -11.78 -15.68
C LEU A 224 -8.73 -12.75 -15.70
N SER A 225 -8.79 -13.68 -16.66
CA SER A 225 -9.80 -14.73 -16.67
C SER A 225 -9.75 -15.58 -15.39
N LEU A 226 -8.53 -15.94 -14.91
CA LEU A 226 -8.39 -16.66 -13.66
C LEU A 226 -8.78 -15.83 -12.43
N VAL A 227 -8.59 -14.51 -12.45
CA VAL A 227 -9.06 -13.63 -11.38
C VAL A 227 -10.57 -13.74 -11.22
N ASP A 228 -11.31 -13.75 -12.32
CA ASP A 228 -12.77 -13.89 -12.29
C ASP A 228 -13.24 -15.24 -11.73
N GLU A 229 -12.46 -16.31 -11.95
CA GLU A 229 -12.77 -17.66 -11.49
C GLU A 229 -12.45 -17.87 -9.99
N THR A 230 -11.55 -17.09 -9.42
CA THR A 230 -10.97 -17.34 -8.07
C THR A 230 -11.58 -16.51 -6.94
N SER A 231 -12.71 -15.83 -7.15
CA SER A 231 -13.35 -14.89 -6.22
C SER A 231 -13.64 -15.45 -4.80
N ILE A 232 -13.60 -16.77 -4.60
CA ILE A 232 -13.89 -17.45 -3.31
C ILE A 232 -12.66 -18.22 -2.77
N ALA A 233 -11.52 -18.19 -3.46
CA ALA A 233 -10.35 -18.98 -3.09
C ALA A 233 -9.66 -18.50 -1.79
N ARG A 234 -9.01 -19.42 -1.08
CA ARG A 234 -8.07 -19.11 0.00
C ARG A 234 -6.66 -19.54 -0.45
N PRO A 235 -5.62 -18.70 -0.24
CA PRO A 235 -5.62 -17.36 0.35
C PRO A 235 -6.43 -16.34 -0.44
N ARG A 236 -6.83 -15.24 0.21
CA ARG A 236 -7.51 -14.13 -0.46
C ARG A 236 -6.56 -13.45 -1.44
N PHE A 237 -7.08 -13.02 -2.56
CA PHE A 237 -6.32 -12.23 -3.53
C PHE A 237 -6.78 -10.79 -3.51
N GLY A 238 -5.83 -9.87 -3.66
CA GLY A 238 -6.08 -8.44 -3.78
C GLY A 238 -5.13 -7.81 -4.80
N PHE A 239 -5.41 -6.57 -5.14
CA PHE A 239 -4.64 -5.79 -6.10
C PHE A 239 -4.37 -4.40 -5.53
N ASP A 240 -3.25 -3.78 -5.93
CA ASP A 240 -3.04 -2.37 -5.63
C ASP A 240 -3.99 -1.49 -6.47
N ALA A 241 -4.24 -0.28 -5.98
CA ALA A 241 -5.17 0.65 -6.64
C ALA A 241 -4.77 1.02 -8.08
N CYS A 242 -3.50 0.86 -8.46
CA CYS A 242 -3.04 1.10 -9.83
C CYS A 242 -3.53 0.04 -10.82
N PHE A 243 -3.93 -1.14 -10.32
CA PHE A 243 -4.47 -2.22 -11.14
C PHE A 243 -5.99 -2.06 -11.40
N VAL A 244 -6.69 -1.23 -10.63
CA VAL A 244 -8.15 -1.05 -10.68
C VAL A 244 -8.67 -0.75 -12.10
N PRO A 245 -8.09 0.16 -12.89
CA PRO A 245 -8.59 0.41 -14.25
C PRO A 245 -8.59 -0.84 -15.13
N MET A 246 -7.59 -1.70 -14.98
CA MET A 246 -7.49 -2.96 -15.72
C MET A 246 -8.53 -3.98 -15.27
N LEU A 247 -8.80 -4.09 -13.97
CA LEU A 247 -9.87 -4.93 -13.43
C LEU A 247 -11.24 -4.50 -13.97
N LEU A 248 -11.55 -3.21 -13.89
CA LEU A 248 -12.82 -2.66 -14.36
C LEU A 248 -13.05 -2.86 -15.86
N LYS A 249 -11.97 -2.80 -16.66
CA LYS A 249 -12.08 -2.96 -18.12
C LYS A 249 -12.16 -4.42 -18.57
N PHE A 250 -11.42 -5.32 -17.92
CA PHE A 250 -11.13 -6.64 -18.48
C PHE A 250 -11.57 -7.82 -17.61
N SER A 251 -12.12 -7.56 -16.41
CA SER A 251 -12.63 -8.60 -15.54
C SER A 251 -14.13 -8.38 -15.22
N HIS A 252 -14.75 -9.40 -14.64
CA HIS A 252 -16.14 -9.37 -14.20
C HIS A 252 -16.26 -9.16 -12.68
N ILE A 253 -15.18 -8.67 -12.04
CA ILE A 253 -15.17 -8.42 -10.61
C ILE A 253 -16.28 -7.42 -10.23
N ASN A 254 -17.01 -7.73 -9.16
CA ASN A 254 -18.05 -6.83 -8.67
C ASN A 254 -17.43 -5.49 -8.22
N PRO A 255 -17.86 -4.35 -8.80
CA PRO A 255 -17.34 -3.03 -8.45
C PRO A 255 -17.44 -2.67 -6.95
N LEU A 256 -18.34 -3.31 -6.20
CA LEU A 256 -18.45 -3.15 -4.74
C LEU A 256 -17.22 -3.66 -3.96
N PHE A 257 -16.35 -4.45 -4.58
CA PHE A 257 -15.10 -4.92 -4.00
C PHE A 257 -13.88 -4.11 -4.46
N ILE A 258 -14.10 -2.99 -5.13
CA ILE A 258 -13.04 -2.17 -5.70
C ILE A 258 -13.06 -0.79 -5.06
N ASP A 259 -11.94 -0.42 -4.43
CA ASP A 259 -11.64 0.95 -4.05
C ASP A 259 -10.67 1.58 -5.06
N THR A 260 -10.90 2.84 -5.39
CA THR A 260 -10.00 3.61 -6.25
C THR A 260 -8.72 4.01 -5.52
N CYS A 261 -7.80 4.68 -6.22
CA CYS A 261 -6.58 5.19 -5.59
C CYS A 261 -6.93 6.20 -4.48
N GLU A 262 -6.46 5.93 -3.28
CA GLU A 262 -6.73 6.69 -2.06
C GLU A 262 -5.70 7.81 -1.80
N GLY A 263 -4.64 7.89 -2.59
CA GLY A 263 -3.55 8.85 -2.41
C GLY A 263 -4.04 10.30 -2.39
N ALA A 264 -3.77 11.03 -1.31
CA ALA A 264 -4.27 12.36 -0.99
C ALA A 264 -5.80 12.47 -0.75
N PHE A 265 -6.56 11.38 -0.81
CA PHE A 265 -7.99 11.35 -0.48
C PHE A 265 -8.23 10.70 0.88
N PHE A 266 -7.68 9.54 1.13
CA PHE A 266 -7.81 8.78 2.38
C PHE A 266 -6.46 8.31 2.92
N SER A 267 -5.44 8.32 2.09
CA SER A 267 -4.07 7.95 2.46
C SER A 267 -3.06 9.01 2.04
N VAL A 268 -1.91 8.99 2.70
CA VAL A 268 -0.80 9.92 2.46
C VAL A 268 0.51 9.15 2.48
N TYR A 269 1.50 9.62 1.72
CA TYR A 269 2.87 9.13 1.77
C TYR A 269 3.80 10.17 2.39
N ILE A 270 4.70 9.73 3.29
CA ILE A 270 5.73 10.59 3.89
C ILE A 270 7.08 9.89 3.76
N ASP A 271 8.06 10.58 3.20
CA ASP A 271 9.40 10.03 3.01
C ASP A 271 10.31 10.24 4.25
N HIS A 272 11.48 9.57 4.25
CA HIS A 272 12.47 9.66 5.33
C HIS A 272 13.13 11.04 5.47
N LYS A 273 12.84 11.99 4.57
CA LYS A 273 13.26 13.41 4.64
C LYS A 273 12.13 14.31 5.11
N MET A 274 11.00 13.73 5.55
CA MET A 274 9.79 14.41 6.02
C MET A 274 9.03 15.14 4.91
N ASN A 275 9.13 14.70 3.65
CA ASN A 275 8.31 15.23 2.57
C ASN A 275 7.00 14.45 2.47
N VAL A 276 5.89 15.18 2.43
CA VAL A 276 4.52 14.66 2.32
C VAL A 276 4.08 14.69 0.86
N SER A 277 3.62 13.57 0.34
CA SER A 277 3.21 13.40 -1.05
C SER A 277 1.90 12.60 -1.15
N PRO A 278 1.15 12.67 -2.26
CA PRO A 278 -0.04 11.86 -2.48
C PRO A 278 0.24 10.35 -2.43
N CYS A 279 1.35 9.90 -2.98
CA CYS A 279 1.76 8.49 -2.94
C CYS A 279 3.28 8.34 -3.07
N SER A 280 3.80 7.17 -2.76
CA SER A 280 5.23 6.83 -2.82
C SER A 280 5.83 6.87 -4.24
N PHE A 281 5.00 6.92 -5.27
CA PHE A 281 5.39 6.99 -6.67
C PHE A 281 5.37 8.41 -7.26
N SER A 282 5.11 9.45 -6.46
CA SER A 282 5.06 10.83 -6.94
C SER A 282 6.40 11.35 -7.46
N ALA A 283 7.51 10.69 -7.10
CA ALA A 283 8.88 11.05 -7.52
C ALA A 283 9.21 12.53 -7.25
N GLY A 284 8.78 13.06 -6.10
CA GLY A 284 8.96 14.46 -5.72
C GLY A 284 7.95 15.44 -6.32
N LYS A 285 7.05 14.99 -7.20
CA LYS A 285 5.93 15.82 -7.68
C LYS A 285 4.86 15.90 -6.61
N ASP A 286 4.20 17.06 -6.51
CA ASP A 286 3.16 17.31 -5.49
C ASP A 286 3.65 16.97 -4.06
N SER A 287 4.93 17.27 -3.79
CA SER A 287 5.63 16.95 -2.55
C SER A 287 5.93 18.21 -1.75
N TYR A 288 5.67 18.19 -0.44
CA TYR A 288 5.80 19.36 0.44
C TYR A 288 6.47 18.93 1.76
N SER A 289 7.45 19.73 2.20
CA SER A 289 8.21 19.42 3.41
C SER A 289 7.47 19.79 4.68
N LEU A 290 7.43 18.89 5.68
CA LEU A 290 6.95 19.19 7.04
C LEU A 290 7.85 20.18 7.81
N LYS A 291 9.04 20.48 7.28
CA LYS A 291 9.92 21.53 7.82
C LYS A 291 9.42 22.93 7.44
N ASP A 292 8.67 23.03 6.34
CA ASP A 292 8.21 24.32 5.78
C ASP A 292 6.71 24.56 5.99
N PHE A 293 5.91 23.48 6.11
CA PHE A 293 4.45 23.56 6.19
C PHE A 293 3.90 22.66 7.30
N ALA A 294 2.84 23.07 7.96
CA ALA A 294 2.07 22.22 8.83
C ALA A 294 1.38 21.09 8.04
N PHE A 295 1.25 19.90 8.62
CA PHE A 295 0.66 18.74 7.93
C PHE A 295 -0.73 19.07 7.35
N TYR A 296 -1.61 19.70 8.13
CA TYR A 296 -2.96 20.01 7.69
C TYR A 296 -3.06 21.15 6.67
N ASP A 297 -2.05 22.02 6.55
CA ASP A 297 -1.94 22.95 5.42
C ASP A 297 -1.65 22.18 4.11
N ILE A 298 -0.79 21.16 4.20
CA ILE A 298 -0.52 20.27 3.05
C ILE A 298 -1.78 19.48 2.70
N TRP A 299 -2.35 18.78 3.67
CA TRP A 299 -3.50 17.90 3.48
C TRP A 299 -4.73 18.65 2.98
N ASN A 300 -5.10 19.76 3.60
CA ASN A 300 -6.33 20.49 3.30
C ASN A 300 -6.20 21.44 2.11
N HIS A 301 -5.01 22.02 1.87
CA HIS A 301 -4.84 23.10 0.88
C HIS A 301 -3.92 22.73 -0.27
N LYS A 302 -2.70 22.26 0.00
CA LYS A 302 -1.73 21.97 -1.07
C LYS A 302 -2.20 20.82 -1.98
N PHE A 303 -2.81 19.77 -1.41
CA PHE A 303 -3.32 18.65 -2.19
C PHE A 303 -4.61 18.92 -2.97
N ASN A 304 -5.25 20.09 -2.82
CA ASN A 304 -6.47 20.40 -3.57
C ASN A 304 -6.24 20.40 -5.09
N SER A 305 -5.14 20.97 -5.55
CA SER A 305 -4.79 20.98 -6.98
C SER A 305 -4.61 19.56 -7.52
N TYR A 306 -3.97 18.69 -6.74
CA TYR A 306 -3.82 17.25 -7.06
C TYR A 306 -5.18 16.56 -7.14
N ARG A 307 -6.04 16.72 -6.14
CA ARG A 307 -7.39 16.11 -6.10
C ARG A 307 -8.24 16.52 -7.29
N ILE A 308 -8.22 17.79 -7.65
CA ILE A 308 -8.96 18.35 -8.82
C ILE A 308 -8.41 17.74 -10.11
N LYS A 309 -7.10 17.74 -10.29
CA LYS A 309 -6.43 17.20 -11.47
C LYS A 309 -6.71 15.69 -11.62
N TRP A 310 -6.67 14.94 -10.52
CA TRP A 310 -6.93 13.52 -10.52
C TRP A 310 -8.36 13.20 -10.97
N LYS A 311 -9.37 13.88 -10.45
CA LYS A 311 -10.78 13.70 -10.85
C LYS A 311 -11.04 13.96 -12.32
N SER A 312 -10.22 14.81 -12.95
CA SER A 312 -10.35 15.19 -14.37
C SER A 312 -9.38 14.42 -15.29
N ASN A 313 -8.59 13.49 -14.77
CA ASN A 313 -7.51 12.84 -15.52
C ASN A 313 -8.00 11.85 -16.58
N CYS A 314 -9.26 11.39 -16.51
CA CYS A 314 -9.86 10.53 -17.53
C CYS A 314 -10.77 11.33 -18.44
N SER A 315 -10.36 11.51 -19.70
CA SER A 315 -11.12 12.23 -20.74
C SER A 315 -12.11 11.34 -21.49
N VAL A 316 -12.03 10.01 -21.29
CA VAL A 316 -12.88 9.05 -22.00
C VAL A 316 -14.26 8.99 -21.36
N ASP A 317 -15.29 8.93 -22.17
CA ASP A 317 -16.66 8.62 -21.73
C ASP A 317 -16.72 7.11 -21.42
N CYS A 318 -16.51 6.79 -20.14
CA CYS A 318 -16.41 5.43 -19.63
C CYS A 318 -17.48 5.20 -18.56
N MET A 319 -18.20 4.09 -18.67
CA MET A 319 -19.23 3.71 -17.68
C MET A 319 -18.69 3.56 -16.25
N HIS A 320 -17.38 3.36 -16.08
CA HIS A 320 -16.71 3.22 -14.78
C HIS A 320 -16.12 4.54 -14.25
N LYS A 321 -16.37 5.68 -14.90
CA LYS A 321 -15.77 6.98 -14.54
C LYS A 321 -16.07 7.43 -13.10
N SER A 322 -17.22 7.03 -12.56
CA SER A 322 -17.59 7.32 -11.16
C SER A 322 -16.80 6.50 -10.12
N LEU A 323 -16.30 5.33 -10.52
CA LEU A 323 -15.54 4.41 -9.68
C LEU A 323 -14.04 4.47 -9.94
N CYS A 324 -13.63 4.94 -11.12
CA CYS A 324 -12.25 4.96 -11.55
C CYS A 324 -11.83 6.37 -11.91
N HIS A 325 -10.80 6.88 -11.25
CA HIS A 325 -10.25 8.19 -11.57
C HIS A 325 -9.27 8.18 -12.75
N GLY A 326 -9.16 7.07 -13.48
CA GLY A 326 -8.27 6.89 -14.63
C GLY A 326 -6.86 6.40 -14.25
N ASN A 327 -5.92 6.71 -15.13
CA ASN A 327 -4.54 6.26 -14.99
C ASN A 327 -3.81 6.96 -13.86
N SER A 328 -2.73 6.33 -13.35
CA SER A 328 -1.83 7.03 -12.44
C SER A 328 -1.33 8.34 -13.07
N PRO A 329 -1.43 9.49 -12.38
CA PRO A 329 -0.96 10.76 -12.93
C PRO A 329 0.56 10.81 -13.10
N TYR A 330 1.29 9.90 -12.44
CA TYR A 330 2.74 9.83 -12.48
C TYR A 330 3.26 8.80 -13.49
N TYR A 331 2.51 7.71 -13.71
CA TYR A 331 2.87 6.59 -14.59
C TYR A 331 1.68 6.14 -15.43
N PRO A 332 1.21 6.96 -16.40
CA PRO A 332 0.05 6.60 -17.22
C PRO A 332 0.26 5.31 -18.02
N GLN A 333 1.50 4.99 -18.37
CA GLN A 333 1.87 3.82 -19.16
C GLN A 333 1.67 2.47 -18.47
N ILE A 334 1.42 2.44 -17.14
CA ILE A 334 1.15 1.17 -16.44
C ILE A 334 -0.30 0.70 -16.58
N THR A 335 -1.16 1.51 -17.13
CA THR A 335 -2.59 1.22 -17.23
C THR A 335 -2.98 0.90 -18.67
N ILE A 336 -3.55 -0.27 -18.88
CA ILE A 336 -4.10 -0.73 -20.17
C ILE A 336 -5.61 -0.43 -20.13
N CYS A 337 -5.98 0.84 -20.27
CA CYS A 337 -7.38 1.24 -20.21
C CYS A 337 -7.87 1.96 -21.47
N HIS A 338 -6.97 2.67 -22.15
CA HIS A 338 -7.29 3.48 -23.31
C HIS A 338 -6.69 2.85 -24.57
N GLU A 339 -7.51 2.29 -25.40
CA GLU A 339 -7.33 2.13 -26.83
C GLU A 339 -8.60 2.62 -27.53
#